data_74c42a3a8cb6a5d9dab0d2f02696581f
#
_entry.id   74c42a3a8cb6a5d9dab0d2f02696581f
#
_cell.length_a   1.000
_cell.length_b   1.000
_cell.length_c   1.000
_cell.angle_alpha   90.00
_cell.angle_beta   90.00
_cell.angle_gamma   90.00
#
_symmetry.space_group_name_H-M   'P 1'
#
loop_
_entity.id
_entity.type
_entity.pdbx_description
1 polymer ?
#
loop_
_entity_poly.entity_id
_entity_poly.type
_entity_poly.pdbx_seq_one_letter_code
_entity_poly.pdbx_strand_id
1 'polypeptide(L)'
;MKTLKILILSLATVFAFSSFVLADTVTVTGVAYGTTLTSEETVTPDGNTLVRSTNHSIWVLDGLPEGFPSNLSAKCQNMSLRSPEFANLGLTFNCTTTDADGDGFINVGGDPNPDWSGCFYKSVAGWGKYTGVTRSGKCAFGGNISADGSVWSLTWGGDFTTP
;
A
#
# COMPACT_ATOMS: atom_id res chain seq x y z
N MET A 1 -46.55 36.63 1.17
CA MET A 1 -46.68 35.17 1.29
C MET A 1 -46.15 34.36 0.09
N LYS A 2 -46.15 34.90 -1.14
CA LYS A 2 -45.64 34.16 -2.34
C LYS A 2 -44.10 34.01 -2.36
N THR A 3 -43.35 35.00 -1.89
CA THR A 3 -41.88 34.99 -1.83
C THR A 3 -41.32 33.99 -0.81
N LEU A 4 -42.02 33.77 0.31
CA LEU A 4 -41.59 32.80 1.33
C LEU A 4 -41.71 31.34 0.85
N LYS A 5 -42.70 31.05 -0.01
CA LYS A 5 -42.88 29.69 -0.58
C LYS A 5 -41.80 29.33 -1.60
N ILE A 6 -41.29 30.33 -2.36
CA ILE A 6 -40.20 30.10 -3.33
C ILE A 6 -38.88 29.88 -2.60
N LEU A 7 -38.64 30.56 -1.49
CA LEU A 7 -37.41 30.37 -0.70
C LEU A 7 -37.33 28.97 -0.04
N ILE A 8 -38.47 28.45 0.43
CA ILE A 8 -38.51 27.10 1.03
C ILE A 8 -38.31 26.04 -0.04
N LEU A 9 -38.84 26.26 -1.25
CA LEU A 9 -38.69 25.28 -2.34
C LEU A 9 -37.24 25.24 -2.87
N SER A 10 -36.54 26.38 -2.93
CA SER A 10 -35.14 26.44 -3.33
C SER A 10 -34.20 25.84 -2.28
N LEU A 11 -34.52 25.93 -0.98
CA LEU A 11 -33.74 25.29 0.08
C LEU A 11 -33.91 23.78 0.09
N ALA A 12 -35.12 23.26 -0.20
CA ALA A 12 -35.39 21.84 -0.29
C ALA A 12 -34.69 21.16 -1.48
N THR A 13 -34.52 21.86 -2.61
CA THR A 13 -33.81 21.32 -3.77
C THR A 13 -32.29 21.23 -3.56
N VAL A 14 -31.70 22.09 -2.75
CA VAL A 14 -30.25 22.02 -2.42
C VAL A 14 -29.94 20.81 -1.54
N PHE A 15 -30.85 20.41 -0.65
CA PHE A 15 -30.66 19.21 0.19
C PHE A 15 -30.94 17.88 -0.53
N ALA A 16 -31.69 17.90 -1.64
CA ALA A 16 -32.01 16.67 -2.37
C ALA A 16 -30.88 16.12 -3.24
N PHE A 17 -29.78 16.90 -3.46
CA PHE A 17 -28.62 16.50 -4.26
C PHE A 17 -27.37 16.17 -3.44
N SER A 18 -27.44 16.14 -2.11
CA SER A 18 -26.39 15.56 -1.31
C SER A 18 -26.50 14.02 -1.42
N SER A 19 -26.06 13.48 -2.55
CA SER A 19 -25.75 12.06 -2.64
C SER A 19 -24.67 11.81 -1.59
N PHE A 20 -25.03 11.22 -0.46
CA PHE A 20 -24.03 10.63 0.42
C PHE A 20 -23.36 9.52 -0.38
N VAL A 21 -22.21 9.80 -0.94
CA VAL A 21 -21.33 8.74 -1.43
C VAL A 21 -20.94 7.97 -0.18
N LEU A 22 -21.56 6.82 0.01
CA LEU A 22 -21.13 5.89 1.06
C LEU A 22 -19.78 5.36 0.64
N ALA A 23 -18.81 5.49 1.51
CA ALA A 23 -17.51 4.86 1.33
C ALA A 23 -17.74 3.35 1.14
N ASP A 24 -17.27 2.81 0.02
CA ASP A 24 -17.37 1.37 -0.26
C ASP A 24 -16.04 0.70 0.11
N THR A 25 -16.13 -0.35 0.91
CA THR A 25 -14.97 -1.11 1.35
C THR A 25 -15.06 -2.52 0.80
N VAL A 26 -14.04 -2.90 0.05
CA VAL A 26 -13.88 -4.26 -0.48
C VAL A 26 -12.60 -4.89 0.05
N THR A 27 -12.59 -6.20 0.17
CA THR A 27 -11.36 -6.94 0.47
C THR A 27 -10.62 -7.22 -0.83
N VAL A 28 -9.36 -6.80 -0.87
CA VAL A 28 -8.46 -6.98 -2.02
C VAL A 28 -7.31 -7.88 -1.60
N THR A 29 -6.96 -8.80 -2.48
CA THR A 29 -5.78 -9.66 -2.32
C THR A 29 -4.81 -9.45 -3.49
N GLY A 30 -3.56 -9.90 -3.34
CA GLY A 30 -2.62 -9.79 -4.44
C GLY A 30 -1.28 -10.44 -4.18
N VAL A 31 -0.51 -10.48 -5.25
CA VAL A 31 0.88 -10.94 -5.24
C VAL A 31 1.75 -9.83 -5.82
N ALA A 32 2.87 -9.58 -5.19
CA ALA A 32 3.93 -8.74 -5.74
C ALA A 32 5.11 -9.61 -6.16
N TYR A 33 5.68 -9.27 -7.30
CA TYR A 33 6.95 -9.82 -7.79
C TYR A 33 7.93 -8.66 -7.88
N GLY A 34 9.03 -8.76 -7.14
CA GLY A 34 9.96 -7.66 -7.01
C GLY A 34 11.40 -8.03 -7.29
N THR A 35 12.17 -7.01 -7.65
CA THR A 35 13.62 -7.09 -7.82
C THR A 35 14.28 -6.05 -6.94
N THR A 36 15.26 -6.48 -6.15
CA THR A 36 16.12 -5.59 -5.37
C THR A 36 17.10 -4.90 -6.31
N LEU A 37 17.09 -3.58 -6.33
CA LEU A 37 17.94 -2.75 -7.20
C LEU A 37 19.24 -2.35 -6.52
N THR A 38 19.16 -1.97 -5.24
CA THR A 38 20.31 -1.60 -4.42
C THR A 38 20.18 -2.20 -3.03
N SER A 39 21.31 -2.53 -2.42
CA SER A 39 21.38 -2.94 -1.02
C SER A 39 22.68 -2.40 -0.42
N GLU A 40 22.57 -1.70 0.71
CA GLU A 40 23.67 -1.16 1.48
C GLU A 40 23.58 -1.68 2.90
N GLU A 41 24.71 -2.13 3.42
CA GLU A 41 24.80 -2.70 4.77
C GLU A 41 25.72 -1.83 5.64
N THR A 42 25.30 -1.63 6.89
CA THR A 42 26.07 -0.92 7.90
C THR A 42 26.05 -1.73 9.18
N VAL A 43 27.20 -2.16 9.65
CA VAL A 43 27.32 -2.85 10.95
C VAL A 43 27.27 -1.83 12.07
N THR A 44 26.38 -2.04 13.02
CA THR A 44 26.22 -1.21 14.22
C THR A 44 27.24 -1.61 15.31
N PRO A 45 27.52 -0.75 16.29
CA PRO A 45 28.49 -1.05 17.35
C PRO A 45 28.19 -2.30 18.18
N ASP A 46 26.94 -2.70 18.25
CA ASP A 46 26.44 -3.91 18.93
C ASP A 46 26.45 -5.18 18.05
N GLY A 47 27.03 -5.06 16.84
CA GLY A 47 27.20 -6.17 15.88
C GLY A 47 25.97 -6.47 15.00
N ASN A 48 24.87 -5.75 15.17
CA ASN A 48 23.73 -5.88 14.26
C ASN A 48 24.05 -5.25 12.88
N THR A 49 23.35 -5.68 11.85
CA THR A 49 23.49 -5.13 10.50
C THR A 49 22.23 -4.38 10.11
N LEU A 50 22.36 -3.08 9.88
CA LEU A 50 21.33 -2.25 9.26
C LEU A 50 21.44 -2.39 7.74
N VAL A 51 20.38 -2.87 7.10
CA VAL A 51 20.29 -3.02 5.65
C VAL A 51 19.32 -1.98 5.11
N ARG A 52 19.76 -1.16 4.17
CA ARG A 52 18.92 -0.27 3.37
C ARG A 52 18.87 -0.78 1.96
N SER A 53 17.67 -0.91 1.40
CA SER A 53 17.51 -1.38 0.04
C SER A 53 16.43 -0.61 -0.71
N THR A 54 16.59 -0.57 -2.04
CA THR A 54 15.55 -0.13 -2.96
C THR A 54 15.12 -1.30 -3.82
N ASN A 55 13.84 -1.34 -4.13
CA ASN A 55 13.33 -2.34 -5.05
C ASN A 55 12.28 -1.77 -6.00
N HIS A 56 12.05 -2.51 -7.08
CA HIS A 56 10.96 -2.31 -8.00
C HIS A 56 10.14 -3.58 -8.06
N SER A 57 8.83 -3.45 -8.03
CA SER A 57 7.92 -4.59 -8.07
C SER A 57 6.70 -4.31 -8.95
N ILE A 58 6.14 -5.38 -9.49
CA ILE A 58 4.83 -5.41 -10.13
C ILE A 58 3.87 -6.07 -9.16
N TRP A 59 2.76 -5.45 -8.92
CA TRP A 59 1.69 -5.92 -8.07
C TRP A 59 0.52 -6.36 -8.93
N VAL A 60 0.07 -7.58 -8.71
CA VAL A 60 -1.12 -8.14 -9.36
C VAL A 60 -2.20 -8.25 -8.29
N LEU A 61 -3.31 -7.56 -8.51
CA LEU A 61 -4.39 -7.38 -7.54
C LEU A 61 -5.66 -8.07 -8.01
N ASP A 62 -6.41 -8.59 -7.04
CA ASP A 62 -7.72 -9.19 -7.23
C ASP A 62 -8.73 -8.59 -6.23
N GLY A 63 -9.99 -8.46 -6.65
CA GLY A 63 -11.06 -7.90 -5.83
C GLY A 63 -11.15 -6.37 -5.82
N LEU A 64 -10.44 -5.66 -6.68
CA LEU A 64 -10.55 -4.21 -6.81
C LEU A 64 -11.91 -3.79 -7.37
N PRO A 65 -12.44 -2.62 -6.95
CA PRO A 65 -13.65 -2.06 -7.57
C PRO A 65 -13.45 -1.74 -9.05
N GLU A 66 -14.56 -1.63 -9.78
CA GLU A 66 -14.54 -1.19 -11.17
C GLU A 66 -13.83 0.16 -11.32
N GLY A 67 -13.04 0.31 -12.38
CA GLY A 67 -12.24 1.51 -12.66
C GLY A 67 -10.83 1.52 -12.05
N PHE A 68 -10.50 0.55 -11.19
CA PHE A 68 -9.15 0.38 -10.67
C PHE A 68 -8.42 -0.76 -11.37
N PRO A 69 -7.21 -0.53 -11.90
CA PRO A 69 -6.48 -1.56 -12.63
C PRO A 69 -5.91 -2.62 -11.69
N SER A 70 -5.92 -3.87 -12.15
CA SER A 70 -5.37 -5.01 -11.40
C SER A 70 -3.83 -5.06 -11.36
N ASN A 71 -3.15 -4.31 -12.20
CA ASN A 71 -1.68 -4.31 -12.26
C ASN A 71 -1.13 -2.93 -11.91
N LEU A 72 -0.23 -2.89 -10.94
CA LEU A 72 0.42 -1.68 -10.47
C LEU A 72 1.94 -1.87 -10.46
N SER A 73 2.66 -0.78 -10.64
CA SER A 73 4.11 -0.71 -10.49
C SER A 73 4.44 -0.04 -9.17
N ALA A 74 5.36 -0.59 -8.39
CA ALA A 74 5.79 0.00 -7.13
C ALA A 74 7.31 0.15 -7.05
N LYS A 75 7.74 1.31 -6.55
CA LYS A 75 9.13 1.58 -6.16
C LYS A 75 9.16 1.72 -4.65
N CYS A 76 9.94 0.88 -4.00
CA CYS A 76 10.00 0.83 -2.55
C CYS A 76 11.40 1.13 -2.03
N GLN A 77 11.44 1.75 -0.85
CA GLN A 77 12.61 1.88 -0.01
C GLN A 77 12.36 1.06 1.25
N ASN A 78 13.31 0.21 1.61
CA ASN A 78 13.22 -0.65 2.76
C ASN A 78 14.39 -0.39 3.71
N MET A 79 14.13 -0.60 4.99
CA MET A 79 15.14 -0.60 6.03
C MET A 79 14.86 -1.77 6.97
N SER A 80 15.84 -2.67 7.12
CA SER A 80 15.76 -3.79 8.04
C SER A 80 16.96 -3.84 8.97
N LEU A 81 16.75 -4.33 10.18
CA LEU A 81 17.80 -4.64 11.13
C LEU A 81 17.92 -6.16 11.23
N ARG A 82 19.15 -6.67 11.17
CA ARG A 82 19.45 -8.11 11.28
C ARG A 82 20.41 -8.34 12.45
N SER A 83 20.21 -9.43 13.18
CA SER A 83 21.17 -9.88 14.19
C SER A 83 22.45 -10.40 13.53
N PRO A 84 23.52 -10.61 14.34
CA PRO A 84 24.74 -11.28 13.85
C PRO A 84 24.48 -12.67 13.25
N GLU A 85 23.44 -13.36 13.70
CA GLU A 85 22.99 -14.66 13.17
C GLU A 85 22.03 -14.53 11.97
N PHE A 86 21.92 -13.32 11.39
CA PHE A 86 21.06 -13.00 10.25
C PHE A 86 19.55 -13.11 10.51
N ALA A 87 19.11 -13.19 11.77
CA ALA A 87 17.69 -13.10 12.09
C ALA A 87 17.18 -11.68 11.83
N ASN A 88 16.00 -11.56 11.23
CA ASN A 88 15.34 -10.27 11.07
C ASN A 88 14.88 -9.76 12.44
N LEU A 89 15.30 -8.56 12.82
CA LEU A 89 14.90 -7.89 14.07
C LEU A 89 13.84 -6.80 13.82
N GLY A 90 13.48 -6.58 12.58
CA GLY A 90 12.47 -5.62 12.17
C GLY A 90 12.71 -5.11 10.76
N LEU A 91 11.62 -4.82 10.06
CA LEU A 91 11.60 -4.24 8.73
C LEU A 91 10.64 -3.07 8.70
N THR A 92 11.01 -2.01 8.01
CA THR A 92 10.10 -0.94 7.58
C THR A 92 10.22 -0.72 6.08
N PHE A 93 9.14 -0.31 5.44
CA PHE A 93 9.15 0.05 4.03
C PHE A 93 8.22 1.23 3.73
N ASN A 94 8.56 1.94 2.67
CA ASN A 94 7.65 2.85 1.99
C ASN A 94 7.69 2.57 0.49
N CYS A 95 6.52 2.59 -0.14
CA CYS A 95 6.36 2.29 -1.56
C CYS A 95 5.53 3.37 -2.23
N THR A 96 6.04 3.95 -3.29
CA THR A 96 5.27 4.71 -4.26
C THR A 96 4.75 3.75 -5.32
N THR A 97 3.43 3.63 -5.40
CA THR A 97 2.74 2.68 -6.29
C THR A 97 1.92 3.46 -7.31
N THR A 98 2.08 3.12 -8.58
CA THR A 98 1.41 3.79 -9.70
C THR A 98 0.81 2.79 -10.67
N ASP A 99 -0.27 3.18 -11.31
CA ASP A 99 -0.81 2.49 -12.47
C ASP A 99 -0.25 3.01 -13.80
N ALA A 100 -0.79 2.51 -14.91
CA ALA A 100 -0.34 2.89 -16.26
C ALA A 100 -0.68 4.35 -16.63
N ASP A 101 -1.68 4.95 -15.98
CA ASP A 101 -2.09 6.34 -16.20
C ASP A 101 -1.23 7.32 -15.36
N GLY A 102 -0.41 6.81 -14.44
CA GLY A 102 0.41 7.60 -13.52
C GLY A 102 -0.34 7.99 -12.24
N ASP A 103 -1.57 7.57 -12.07
CA ASP A 103 -2.32 7.69 -10.83
C ASP A 103 -1.78 6.71 -9.78
N GLY A 104 -1.87 7.05 -8.50
CA GLY A 104 -1.26 6.15 -7.52
C GLY A 104 -1.42 6.54 -6.07
N PHE A 105 -0.65 5.89 -5.22
CA PHE A 105 -0.66 6.06 -3.78
C PHE A 105 0.68 5.72 -3.15
N ILE A 106 0.87 6.19 -1.92
CA ILE A 106 2.02 5.84 -1.08
C ILE A 106 1.55 4.88 0.01
N ASN A 107 2.20 3.73 0.09
CA ASN A 107 2.07 2.80 1.20
C ASN A 107 3.27 2.90 2.14
N VAL A 108 2.99 2.75 3.42
CA VAL A 108 4.00 2.51 4.46
C VAL A 108 3.64 1.25 5.21
N GLY A 109 4.65 0.55 5.69
CA GLY A 109 4.44 -0.68 6.45
C GLY A 109 5.71 -1.22 7.04
N GLY A 110 5.64 -2.44 7.54
CA GLY A 110 6.76 -3.11 8.12
C GLY A 110 6.41 -4.47 8.70
N ASP A 111 7.41 -5.10 9.28
CA ASP A 111 7.27 -6.31 10.05
C ASP A 111 8.17 -6.23 11.28
N PRO A 112 7.59 -6.20 12.49
CA PRO A 112 8.37 -6.20 13.73
C PRO A 112 8.88 -7.59 14.14
N ASN A 113 8.42 -8.65 13.47
CA ASN A 113 8.70 -10.02 13.86
C ASN A 113 9.77 -10.67 12.97
N PRO A 114 10.65 -11.52 13.55
CA PRO A 114 11.72 -12.18 12.79
C PRO A 114 11.20 -13.21 11.77
N ASP A 115 9.99 -13.73 11.96
CA ASP A 115 9.36 -14.75 11.12
C ASP A 115 8.39 -14.21 10.07
N TRP A 116 8.34 -12.89 9.90
CA TRP A 116 7.44 -12.19 8.99
C TRP A 116 5.94 -12.34 9.30
N SER A 117 5.59 -12.80 10.49
CA SER A 117 4.19 -13.02 10.90
C SER A 117 3.43 -11.74 11.21
N GLY A 118 4.14 -10.63 11.39
CA GLY A 118 3.60 -9.32 11.75
C GLY A 118 3.54 -8.34 10.60
N CYS A 119 3.78 -8.76 9.37
CA CYS A 119 3.81 -7.85 8.22
C CYS A 119 2.49 -7.12 8.03
N PHE A 120 2.54 -5.78 7.99
CA PHE A 120 1.39 -4.90 7.78
C PHE A 120 1.71 -3.78 6.80
N TYR A 121 0.68 -3.20 6.21
CA TYR A 121 0.78 -1.99 5.39
C TYR A 121 -0.47 -1.11 5.55
N LYS A 122 -0.31 0.18 5.23
CA LYS A 122 -1.40 1.13 5.03
C LYS A 122 -1.02 2.17 3.98
N SER A 123 -2.02 2.71 3.27
CA SER A 123 -1.82 3.91 2.45
C SER A 123 -1.83 5.16 3.32
N VAL A 124 -1.00 6.13 2.95
CA VAL A 124 -0.88 7.42 3.65
C VAL A 124 -1.18 8.62 2.76
N ALA A 125 -1.17 8.43 1.46
CA ALA A 125 -1.50 9.44 0.45
C ALA A 125 -1.94 8.75 -0.84
N GLY A 126 -2.78 9.42 -1.64
CA GLY A 126 -3.19 9.00 -2.98
C GLY A 126 -3.40 10.20 -3.89
N TRP A 127 -3.24 10.00 -5.20
CA TRP A 127 -3.48 11.02 -6.23
C TRP A 127 -4.18 10.40 -7.45
N GLY A 128 -4.77 11.26 -8.30
CA GLY A 128 -5.60 10.83 -9.39
C GLY A 128 -6.82 10.07 -8.90
N LYS A 129 -7.13 8.91 -9.49
CA LYS A 129 -8.26 8.05 -9.09
C LYS A 129 -8.14 7.48 -7.67
N TYR A 130 -6.94 7.53 -7.07
CA TYR A 130 -6.69 7.07 -5.69
C TYR A 130 -6.80 8.18 -4.65
N THR A 131 -7.22 9.39 -5.04
CA THR A 131 -7.47 10.48 -4.09
C THR A 131 -8.56 10.08 -3.11
N GLY A 132 -8.27 10.16 -1.80
CA GLY A 132 -9.20 9.76 -0.73
C GLY A 132 -9.34 8.25 -0.51
N VAL A 133 -8.76 7.42 -1.36
CA VAL A 133 -8.73 5.96 -1.16
C VAL A 133 -7.87 5.63 0.06
N THR A 134 -8.39 4.78 0.94
CA THR A 134 -7.62 4.20 2.04
C THR A 134 -7.42 2.71 1.84
N ARG A 135 -6.25 2.22 2.23
CA ARG A 135 -5.88 0.81 2.14
C ARG A 135 -5.12 0.41 3.38
N SER A 136 -5.42 -0.77 3.90
CA SER A 136 -4.66 -1.36 5.00
C SER A 136 -4.80 -2.87 4.98
N GLY A 137 -3.79 -3.55 5.49
CA GLY A 137 -3.84 -5.01 5.52
C GLY A 137 -2.56 -5.64 6.00
N LYS A 138 -2.44 -6.91 5.69
CA LYS A 138 -1.30 -7.75 6.03
C LYS A 138 -0.56 -8.21 4.78
N CYS A 139 0.69 -8.53 4.96
CA CYS A 139 1.54 -9.11 3.93
C CYS A 139 2.28 -10.34 4.47
N ALA A 140 2.76 -11.17 3.56
CA ALA A 140 3.61 -12.29 3.90
C ALA A 140 4.66 -12.47 2.81
N PHE A 141 5.90 -12.71 3.22
CA PHE A 141 6.98 -13.00 2.29
C PHE A 141 6.75 -14.37 1.65
N GLY A 142 6.65 -14.41 0.33
CA GLY A 142 6.41 -15.63 -0.43
C GLY A 142 7.69 -16.44 -0.71
N GLY A 143 8.85 -15.77 -0.64
CA GLY A 143 10.15 -16.38 -0.84
C GLY A 143 10.97 -15.74 -1.96
N ASN A 144 12.23 -16.14 -2.02
CA ASN A 144 13.13 -15.81 -3.11
C ASN A 144 12.81 -16.66 -4.35
N ILE A 145 12.79 -16.02 -5.51
CA ILE A 145 12.58 -16.66 -6.81
C ILE A 145 13.94 -16.94 -7.46
N SER A 146 14.89 -16.02 -7.33
CA SER A 146 16.27 -16.21 -7.79
C SER A 146 17.16 -16.78 -6.68
N ALA A 147 18.19 -17.52 -7.08
CA ALA A 147 19.13 -18.15 -6.14
C ALA A 147 19.93 -17.13 -5.30
N ASP A 148 20.19 -15.95 -5.84
CA ASP A 148 20.87 -14.84 -5.17
C ASP A 148 19.94 -13.99 -4.29
N GLY A 149 18.62 -14.30 -4.27
CA GLY A 149 17.63 -13.57 -3.51
C GLY A 149 17.28 -12.17 -4.06
N SER A 150 17.81 -11.81 -5.22
CA SER A 150 17.53 -10.50 -5.84
C SER A 150 16.11 -10.39 -6.37
N VAL A 151 15.51 -11.51 -6.78
CA VAL A 151 14.11 -11.61 -7.22
C VAL A 151 13.31 -12.38 -6.18
N TRP A 152 12.18 -11.80 -5.78
CA TRP A 152 11.35 -12.31 -4.68
C TRP A 152 9.86 -12.15 -4.97
N SER A 153 9.04 -12.81 -4.18
CA SER A 153 7.59 -12.64 -4.17
C SER A 153 7.06 -12.31 -2.77
N LEU A 154 5.93 -11.64 -2.73
CA LEU A 154 5.21 -11.27 -1.53
C LEU A 154 3.71 -11.41 -1.82
N THR A 155 2.96 -11.99 -0.88
CA THR A 155 1.51 -11.98 -0.91
C THR A 155 0.98 -10.92 0.05
N TRP A 156 -0.18 -10.38 -0.24
CA TRP A 156 -0.81 -9.41 0.63
C TRP A 156 -2.32 -9.42 0.46
N GLY A 157 -3.02 -8.95 1.49
CA GLY A 157 -4.46 -8.84 1.48
C GLY A 157 -4.93 -7.84 2.52
N GLY A 158 -6.08 -7.22 2.27
CA GLY A 158 -6.64 -6.24 3.18
C GLY A 158 -7.78 -5.44 2.57
N ASP A 159 -8.14 -4.39 3.25
CA ASP A 159 -9.24 -3.52 2.88
C ASP A 159 -8.81 -2.43 1.90
N PHE A 160 -9.68 -2.16 0.95
CA PHE A 160 -9.60 -1.07 0.00
C PHE A 160 -10.92 -0.30 0.11
N THR A 161 -10.85 0.96 0.57
CA THR A 161 -12.03 1.81 0.79
C THR A 161 -11.96 3.01 -0.14
N THR A 162 -12.96 3.17 -0.99
CA THR A 162 -13.17 4.37 -1.81
C THR A 162 -13.83 5.47 -1.01
N PRO A 163 -13.62 6.75 -1.34
CA PRO A 163 -14.26 7.89 -0.67
C PRO A 163 -15.78 7.91 -0.87
#